data_0d9280dcd981dd5154d90e9c5bce8699
#
_entry.id   0d9280dcd981dd5154d90e9c5bce8699
#
_cell.length_a   1.000
_cell.length_b   1.000
_cell.length_c   1.000
_cell.angle_alpha   90.00
_cell.angle_beta   90.00
_cell.angle_gamma   90.00
#
_symmetry.space_group_name_H-M   'P 1'
#
loop_
_entity.id
_entity.type
_entity.pdbx_description
1 polymer ?
#
loop_
_entity_poly.entity_id
_entity_poly.type
_entity_poly.pdbx_seq_one_letter_code
_entity_poly.pdbx_strand_id
1 'polypeptide(L)'
;MATYKRSITLETALKEVTEERFCKGHHYKDVALTDEMVEQIVQVKSLVNMGFINTDITDEALQYLATLPKLKLLFLEDNKQVTGEGFKYFANKPIDHISLDGCPVTDETLKIVLQVPRLKSLSLKRTRVTFEGLMAVAHYNKVSFYLDKPFTEEQIKAFEQAQRIAGKKKPAAIPTDDLPIVKQLLLDFFAAMTEWEAFAAKNDDTEEGELLVEEKCKALFQKYCTDKRRAGYRPEGIHFSLNEGGTYRAHQIIDSETVTKNKIYLYTQNDRDDQFRFLIIRKDGEWKIDDCQRHDGGWTKYGL
;
A
#
# COMPACT_ATOMS: atom_id res chain seq x y z
N MET A 1 21.37 35.46 -4.33
CA MET A 1 22.65 35.71 -3.66
C MET A 1 23.54 34.50 -3.93
N ALA A 2 24.73 34.69 -4.51
CA ALA A 2 25.70 33.60 -4.62
C ALA A 2 26.21 33.28 -3.20
N THR A 3 25.93 32.07 -2.73
CA THR A 3 26.44 31.57 -1.46
C THR A 3 27.94 31.34 -1.61
N TYR A 4 28.71 32.02 -0.77
CA TYR A 4 30.17 31.83 -0.77
C TYR A 4 30.49 30.41 -0.32
N LYS A 5 31.22 29.66 -1.16
CA LYS A 5 31.72 28.34 -0.81
C LYS A 5 33.18 28.42 -0.40
N ARG A 6 33.52 27.75 0.69
CA ARG A 6 34.92 27.63 1.14
C ARG A 6 35.70 26.74 0.17
N SER A 7 36.88 27.16 -0.24
CA SER A 7 37.81 26.28 -0.95
C SER A 7 38.23 25.11 -0.05
N ILE A 8 38.26 23.91 -0.60
CA ILE A 8 38.77 22.71 0.05
C ILE A 8 39.79 22.02 -0.87
N THR A 9 40.88 21.52 -0.32
CA THR A 9 41.80 20.66 -1.08
C THR A 9 41.41 19.22 -0.95
N LEU A 10 41.79 18.39 -1.92
CA LEU A 10 41.55 16.94 -1.89
C LEU A 10 42.18 16.31 -0.63
N GLU A 11 43.37 16.72 -0.25
CA GLU A 11 44.06 16.24 0.95
C GLU A 11 43.23 16.51 2.20
N THR A 12 42.69 17.74 2.33
CA THR A 12 41.82 18.12 3.45
C THR A 12 40.53 17.29 3.44
N ALA A 13 39.88 17.11 2.28
CA ALA A 13 38.67 16.32 2.16
C ALA A 13 38.89 14.84 2.54
N LEU A 14 40.00 14.24 2.10
CA LEU A 14 40.39 12.89 2.46
C LEU A 14 40.70 12.75 3.95
N LYS A 15 41.37 13.74 4.53
CA LYS A 15 41.68 13.77 5.97
C LYS A 15 40.40 13.82 6.78
N GLU A 16 39.46 14.72 6.47
CA GLU A 16 38.19 14.87 7.16
C GLU A 16 37.40 13.52 7.16
N VAL A 17 37.26 12.86 6.03
CA VAL A 17 36.50 11.60 5.91
C VAL A 17 37.17 10.38 6.57
N THR A 18 38.51 10.42 6.74
CA THR A 18 39.28 9.34 7.37
C THR A 18 39.41 9.50 8.87
N GLU A 19 39.45 10.73 9.39
CA GLU A 19 39.58 11.02 10.83
C GLU A 19 38.28 10.84 11.63
N GLU A 20 37.11 10.94 10.98
CA GLU A 20 35.81 10.68 11.63
C GLU A 20 35.55 9.18 11.87
N ARG A 21 36.39 8.58 12.71
CA ARG A 21 36.36 7.12 13.00
C ARG A 21 35.06 6.59 13.62
N PHE A 22 34.24 7.47 14.20
CA PHE A 22 33.07 7.06 14.99
C PHE A 22 31.74 7.06 14.23
N CYS A 23 31.58 7.82 13.13
CA CYS A 23 30.29 8.02 12.48
C CYS A 23 30.10 7.24 11.18
N LYS A 24 31.11 6.56 10.64
CA LYS A 24 31.07 5.87 9.34
C LYS A 24 30.53 6.74 8.20
N GLY A 25 30.70 8.05 8.30
CA GLY A 25 30.22 9.02 7.33
C GLY A 25 30.72 10.43 7.60
N HIS A 26 30.60 11.28 6.59
CA HIS A 26 30.98 12.68 6.64
C HIS A 26 30.05 13.55 5.81
N HIS A 27 29.85 14.81 6.21
CA HIS A 27 29.06 15.79 5.51
C HIS A 27 29.91 17.01 5.12
N TYR A 28 30.14 17.15 3.82
CA TYR A 28 30.75 18.33 3.24
C TYR A 28 29.67 19.40 3.02
N LYS A 29 29.84 20.54 3.62
CA LYS A 29 28.87 21.62 3.54
C LYS A 29 29.53 22.95 3.17
N ASP A 30 28.91 23.68 2.21
CA ASP A 30 29.34 25.00 1.76
C ASP A 30 30.80 25.01 1.29
N VAL A 31 31.22 23.96 0.57
CA VAL A 31 32.57 23.79 0.05
C VAL A 31 32.60 23.56 -1.44
N ALA A 32 33.64 24.06 -2.11
CA ALA A 32 33.88 23.85 -3.54
C ALA A 32 34.45 22.44 -3.77
N LEU A 33 33.63 21.41 -3.64
CA LEU A 33 33.99 20.00 -3.81
C LEU A 33 33.44 19.50 -5.13
N THR A 34 34.32 18.93 -5.97
CA THR A 34 33.99 18.48 -7.34
C THR A 34 33.79 16.97 -7.44
N ASP A 35 33.31 16.50 -8.60
CA ASP A 35 33.08 15.08 -8.87
C ASP A 35 34.39 14.27 -8.82
N GLU A 36 35.53 14.82 -9.28
CA GLU A 36 36.85 14.18 -9.21
C GLU A 36 37.31 13.97 -7.76
N MET A 37 36.97 14.91 -6.87
CA MET A 37 37.24 14.74 -5.44
C MET A 37 36.36 13.59 -4.84
N VAL A 38 35.11 13.48 -5.27
CA VAL A 38 34.24 12.37 -4.84
C VAL A 38 34.80 11.03 -5.30
N GLU A 39 35.35 10.93 -6.52
CA GLU A 39 36.00 9.71 -7.02
C GLU A 39 37.12 9.23 -6.06
N GLN A 40 37.89 10.15 -5.48
CA GLN A 40 38.95 9.80 -4.51
C GLN A 40 38.38 9.50 -3.13
N ILE A 41 37.39 10.24 -2.67
CA ILE A 41 36.71 10.02 -1.37
C ILE A 41 36.11 8.64 -1.27
N VAL A 42 35.49 8.13 -2.34
CA VAL A 42 34.84 6.80 -2.34
C VAL A 42 35.81 5.62 -2.25
N GLN A 43 37.13 5.87 -2.24
CA GLN A 43 38.13 4.82 -1.95
C GLN A 43 38.04 4.42 -0.46
N VAL A 44 37.48 5.24 0.41
CA VAL A 44 37.17 4.90 1.81
C VAL A 44 35.91 3.99 1.83
N LYS A 45 36.07 2.69 1.62
CA LYS A 45 34.98 1.71 1.41
C LYS A 45 34.11 1.47 2.65
N SER A 46 34.44 1.99 3.80
CA SER A 46 33.68 1.84 5.06
C SER A 46 32.50 2.81 5.20
N LEU A 47 32.37 3.80 4.31
CA LEU A 47 31.39 4.86 4.38
C LEU A 47 29.95 4.34 4.27
N VAL A 48 29.10 4.77 5.19
CA VAL A 48 27.68 4.39 5.30
C VAL A 48 26.76 5.59 5.11
N ASN A 49 27.22 6.78 5.51
CA ASN A 49 26.48 8.02 5.47
C ASN A 49 27.35 9.12 4.81
N MET A 50 26.83 9.72 3.75
CA MET A 50 27.54 10.80 3.04
C MET A 50 26.61 11.97 2.78
N GLY A 51 27.14 13.16 3.04
CA GLY A 51 26.45 14.41 2.75
C GLY A 51 27.32 15.33 1.89
N PHE A 52 26.72 15.87 0.85
CA PHE A 52 27.27 16.88 -0.04
C PHE A 52 26.23 18.01 -0.11
N ILE A 53 26.39 19.03 0.70
CA ILE A 53 25.39 20.08 0.88
C ILE A 53 25.96 21.38 0.34
N ASN A 54 25.30 21.98 -0.67
CA ASN A 54 25.78 23.16 -1.36
C ASN A 54 27.26 23.04 -1.79
N THR A 55 27.54 21.99 -2.58
CA THR A 55 28.86 21.70 -3.18
C THR A 55 28.84 21.92 -4.71
N ASP A 56 29.93 21.60 -5.41
CA ASP A 56 29.98 21.71 -6.88
C ASP A 56 29.82 20.38 -7.60
N ILE A 57 29.32 19.35 -6.91
CA ILE A 57 29.06 18.04 -7.52
C ILE A 57 27.89 18.09 -8.51
N THR A 58 27.94 17.16 -9.44
CA THR A 58 26.90 16.95 -10.46
C THR A 58 26.30 15.54 -10.35
N ASP A 59 25.43 15.18 -11.28
CA ASP A 59 24.92 13.80 -11.40
C ASP A 59 26.05 12.78 -11.69
N GLU A 60 27.22 13.19 -12.18
CA GLU A 60 28.36 12.31 -12.43
C GLU A 60 28.98 11.78 -11.12
N ALA A 61 28.98 12.57 -10.04
CA ALA A 61 29.43 12.11 -8.72
C ALA A 61 28.68 10.87 -8.24
N LEU A 62 27.40 10.73 -8.63
CA LEU A 62 26.57 9.61 -8.20
C LEU A 62 27.07 8.26 -8.73
N GLN A 63 27.74 8.21 -9.88
CA GLN A 63 28.36 6.96 -10.36
C GLN A 63 29.46 6.48 -9.42
N TYR A 64 30.27 7.40 -8.89
CA TYR A 64 31.32 7.06 -7.92
C TYR A 64 30.71 6.64 -6.59
N LEU A 65 29.73 7.39 -6.07
CA LEU A 65 29.03 7.07 -4.83
C LEU A 65 28.34 5.69 -4.88
N ALA A 66 27.83 5.29 -6.05
CA ALA A 66 27.23 3.96 -6.24
C ALA A 66 28.25 2.82 -6.07
N THR A 67 29.56 3.07 -6.12
CA THR A 67 30.60 2.05 -5.86
C THR A 67 30.79 1.73 -4.39
N LEU A 68 30.29 2.57 -3.46
CA LEU A 68 30.43 2.36 -2.03
C LEU A 68 29.60 1.15 -1.57
N PRO A 69 30.21 0.10 -1.00
CA PRO A 69 29.49 -1.15 -0.71
C PRO A 69 28.51 -1.02 0.47
N LYS A 70 28.70 -0.04 1.34
CA LYS A 70 27.96 0.09 2.61
C LYS A 70 27.09 1.36 2.69
N LEU A 71 27.08 2.20 1.65
CA LEU A 71 26.33 3.45 1.64
C LEU A 71 24.84 3.19 1.83
N LYS A 72 24.21 3.89 2.79
CA LYS A 72 22.78 3.79 3.10
C LYS A 72 22.08 5.13 3.18
N LEU A 73 22.79 6.18 3.58
CA LEU A 73 22.24 7.52 3.75
C LEU A 73 23.00 8.48 2.84
N LEU A 74 22.27 9.20 1.99
CA LEU A 74 22.85 10.14 1.04
C LEU A 74 22.11 11.47 1.08
N PHE A 75 22.83 12.54 1.43
CA PHE A 75 22.31 13.90 1.53
C PHE A 75 22.97 14.75 0.44
N LEU A 76 22.17 15.27 -0.50
CA LEU A 76 22.63 16.03 -1.67
C LEU A 76 21.99 17.41 -1.74
N GLU A 77 21.75 18.01 -0.60
CA GLU A 77 20.96 19.23 -0.48
C GLU A 77 21.62 20.44 -1.18
N ASP A 78 20.79 21.28 -1.79
CA ASP A 78 21.15 22.55 -2.43
C ASP A 78 22.20 22.46 -3.57
N ASN A 79 22.45 21.28 -4.16
CA ASN A 79 23.32 21.10 -5.31
C ASN A 79 22.58 21.40 -6.62
N LYS A 80 22.97 22.47 -7.29
CA LYS A 80 22.24 22.99 -8.46
C LYS A 80 22.47 22.19 -9.75
N GLN A 81 23.45 21.29 -9.75
CA GLN A 81 23.77 20.41 -10.88
C GLN A 81 23.40 18.94 -10.64
N VAL A 82 22.80 18.62 -9.50
CA VAL A 82 22.24 17.30 -9.20
C VAL A 82 20.75 17.30 -9.58
N THR A 83 20.44 16.72 -10.73
CA THR A 83 19.06 16.70 -11.25
C THR A 83 18.29 15.44 -10.82
N GLY A 84 18.98 14.41 -10.37
CA GLY A 84 18.46 13.09 -10.06
C GLY A 84 18.66 12.04 -11.15
N GLU A 85 19.15 12.41 -12.34
CA GLU A 85 19.46 11.45 -13.41
C GLU A 85 20.56 10.45 -13.02
N GLY A 86 21.52 10.89 -12.21
CA GLY A 86 22.61 10.05 -11.72
C GLY A 86 22.15 8.89 -10.84
N PHE A 87 20.92 8.87 -10.34
CA PHE A 87 20.39 7.73 -9.58
C PHE A 87 20.19 6.46 -10.44
N LYS A 88 20.25 6.55 -11.75
CA LYS A 88 20.33 5.37 -12.64
C LYS A 88 21.46 4.41 -12.25
N TYR A 89 22.57 4.91 -11.71
CA TYR A 89 23.70 4.10 -11.24
C TYR A 89 23.38 3.32 -9.94
N PHE A 90 22.30 3.67 -9.26
CA PHE A 90 21.83 3.00 -8.04
C PHE A 90 20.77 1.92 -8.30
N ALA A 91 20.48 1.55 -9.54
CA ALA A 91 19.44 0.56 -9.87
C ALA A 91 19.59 -0.78 -9.12
N ASN A 92 20.82 -1.18 -8.78
CA ASN A 92 21.12 -2.39 -8.01
C ASN A 92 21.73 -2.09 -6.63
N LYS A 93 21.68 -0.85 -6.19
CA LYS A 93 22.32 -0.36 -4.96
C LYS A 93 21.26 0.09 -3.94
N PRO A 94 21.03 -0.66 -2.87
CA PRO A 94 20.04 -0.27 -1.88
C PRO A 94 20.50 0.94 -1.07
N ILE A 95 19.67 1.98 -1.03
CA ILE A 95 19.82 3.16 -0.17
C ILE A 95 18.58 3.25 0.70
N ASP A 96 18.77 3.53 1.98
CA ASP A 96 17.65 3.66 2.93
C ASP A 96 17.06 5.09 2.93
N HIS A 97 17.91 6.12 2.79
CA HIS A 97 17.49 7.52 2.80
C HIS A 97 18.23 8.34 1.75
N ILE A 98 17.48 9.18 1.04
CA ILE A 98 17.99 10.19 0.11
C ILE A 98 17.38 11.55 0.46
N SER A 99 18.21 12.59 0.58
CA SER A 99 17.77 13.99 0.63
C SER A 99 18.22 14.72 -0.63
N LEU A 100 17.26 15.33 -1.32
CA LEU A 100 17.45 16.12 -2.55
C LEU A 100 16.90 17.54 -2.38
N ASP A 101 16.79 18.02 -1.15
CA ASP A 101 16.24 19.32 -0.85
C ASP A 101 16.98 20.44 -1.59
N GLY A 102 16.24 21.29 -2.32
CA GLY A 102 16.80 22.39 -3.09
C GLY A 102 17.56 22.00 -4.36
N CYS A 103 17.57 20.72 -4.74
CA CYS A 103 18.07 20.23 -6.03
C CYS A 103 17.02 20.42 -7.14
N PRO A 104 17.42 20.57 -8.42
CA PRO A 104 16.49 20.78 -9.54
C PRO A 104 15.82 19.50 -10.05
N VAL A 105 15.40 18.61 -9.13
CA VAL A 105 14.70 17.35 -9.44
C VAL A 105 13.34 17.67 -10.05
N THR A 106 13.02 17.04 -11.16
CA THR A 106 11.74 17.14 -11.89
C THR A 106 10.87 15.89 -11.72
N ASP A 107 9.67 15.89 -12.26
CA ASP A 107 8.76 14.74 -12.24
C ASP A 107 9.35 13.52 -12.97
N GLU A 108 10.11 13.75 -14.05
CA GLU A 108 10.78 12.70 -14.82
C GLU A 108 11.92 12.07 -14.03
N THR A 109 12.80 12.92 -13.43
CA THR A 109 13.95 12.42 -12.68
C THR A 109 13.54 11.82 -11.33
N LEU A 110 12.42 12.25 -10.73
CA LEU A 110 11.83 11.62 -9.56
C LEU A 110 11.54 10.13 -9.79
N LYS A 111 11.06 9.76 -10.99
CA LYS A 111 10.81 8.35 -11.34
C LYS A 111 12.11 7.52 -11.35
N ILE A 112 13.24 8.13 -11.72
CA ILE A 112 14.56 7.47 -11.69
C ILE A 112 15.01 7.27 -10.23
N VAL A 113 14.88 8.30 -9.40
CA VAL A 113 15.22 8.24 -7.96
C VAL A 113 14.43 7.13 -7.26
N LEU A 114 13.15 6.98 -7.59
CA LEU A 114 12.28 5.97 -6.97
C LEU A 114 12.56 4.52 -7.42
N GLN A 115 13.41 4.32 -8.43
CA GLN A 115 13.88 2.98 -8.82
C GLN A 115 14.99 2.46 -7.88
N VAL A 116 15.56 3.30 -7.02
CA VAL A 116 16.57 2.90 -6.04
C VAL A 116 16.00 1.83 -5.10
N PRO A 117 16.60 0.63 -5.03
CA PRO A 117 16.07 -0.47 -4.23
C PRO A 117 16.06 -0.14 -2.73
N ARG A 118 15.02 -0.57 -2.04
CA ARG A 118 14.88 -0.49 -0.58
C ARG A 118 14.85 0.94 -0.01
N LEU A 119 14.59 1.94 -0.86
CA LEU A 119 14.41 3.32 -0.41
C LEU A 119 13.26 3.38 0.61
N LYS A 120 13.53 3.90 1.81
CA LYS A 120 12.57 4.03 2.90
C LYS A 120 12.08 5.47 3.06
N SER A 121 12.96 6.44 2.75
CA SER A 121 12.62 7.84 2.89
C SER A 121 13.32 8.71 1.85
N LEU A 122 12.59 9.71 1.37
CA LEU A 122 13.03 10.66 0.34
C LEU A 122 12.61 12.08 0.72
N SER A 123 13.55 13.00 0.81
CA SER A 123 13.27 14.42 1.01
C SER A 123 13.36 15.18 -0.31
N LEU A 124 12.31 15.96 -0.62
CA LEU A 124 12.11 16.69 -1.88
C LEU A 124 11.70 18.15 -1.67
N LYS A 125 12.08 18.75 -0.55
CA LYS A 125 11.73 20.14 -0.26
C LYS A 125 12.43 21.07 -1.25
N ARG A 126 11.72 22.10 -1.70
CA ARG A 126 12.28 23.13 -2.60
C ARG A 126 12.84 22.55 -3.93
N THR A 127 12.31 21.45 -4.41
CA THR A 127 12.61 20.85 -5.73
C THR A 127 11.70 21.43 -6.82
N ARG A 128 11.84 20.95 -8.06
CA ARG A 128 10.96 21.28 -9.20
C ARG A 128 9.87 20.23 -9.46
N VAL A 129 9.69 19.30 -8.51
CA VAL A 129 8.62 18.31 -8.59
C VAL A 129 7.28 19.03 -8.47
N THR A 130 6.36 18.71 -9.38
CA THR A 130 4.99 19.26 -9.35
C THR A 130 4.07 18.40 -8.46
N PHE A 131 2.90 18.96 -8.11
CA PHE A 131 1.90 18.17 -7.40
C PHE A 131 1.39 16.99 -8.24
N GLU A 132 1.26 17.16 -9.55
CA GLU A 132 0.87 16.11 -10.49
C GLU A 132 1.91 14.99 -10.54
N GLY A 133 3.20 15.35 -10.62
CA GLY A 133 4.30 14.39 -10.56
C GLY A 133 4.34 13.62 -9.24
N LEU A 134 4.09 14.32 -8.13
CA LEU A 134 4.00 13.69 -6.81
C LEU A 134 2.83 12.70 -6.75
N MET A 135 1.64 13.09 -7.23
CA MET A 135 0.47 12.20 -7.26
C MET A 135 0.68 10.96 -8.15
N ALA A 136 1.40 11.09 -9.26
CA ALA A 136 1.73 9.97 -10.16
C ALA A 136 2.57 8.89 -9.46
N VAL A 137 3.33 9.24 -8.43
CA VAL A 137 4.19 8.32 -7.66
C VAL A 137 3.61 7.90 -6.31
N ALA A 138 2.36 8.22 -6.01
CA ALA A 138 1.70 7.85 -4.74
C ALA A 138 1.67 6.33 -4.48
N HIS A 139 1.80 5.50 -5.52
CA HIS A 139 1.91 4.04 -5.40
C HIS A 139 3.20 3.55 -4.73
N TYR A 140 4.23 4.39 -4.61
CA TYR A 140 5.44 4.11 -3.80
C TYR A 140 5.15 4.31 -2.30
N ASN A 141 4.12 3.65 -1.80
CA ASN A 141 3.57 3.81 -0.45
C ASN A 141 4.44 3.27 0.70
N LYS A 142 5.56 2.63 0.37
CA LYS A 142 6.57 2.19 1.34
C LYS A 142 7.67 3.22 1.56
N VAL A 143 7.69 4.29 0.76
CA VAL A 143 8.62 5.39 0.88
C VAL A 143 7.96 6.52 1.66
N SER A 144 8.59 6.97 2.74
CA SER A 144 8.18 8.18 3.47
C SER A 144 8.73 9.40 2.74
N PHE A 145 7.86 10.28 2.29
CA PHE A 145 8.26 11.53 1.64
C PHE A 145 8.29 12.68 2.64
N TYR A 146 9.39 13.42 2.66
CA TYR A 146 9.51 14.67 3.40
C TYR A 146 9.32 15.82 2.42
N LEU A 147 8.21 16.50 2.56
CA LEU A 147 7.72 17.55 1.66
C LEU A 147 7.61 18.87 2.41
N ASP A 148 7.76 19.97 1.69
CA ASP A 148 7.51 21.33 2.13
C ASP A 148 7.26 22.17 0.87
N LYS A 149 7.41 23.48 0.92
CA LYS A 149 7.27 24.32 -0.27
C LYS A 149 7.99 23.71 -1.50
N PRO A 150 7.34 23.73 -2.69
CA PRO A 150 6.18 24.58 -3.05
C PRO A 150 4.79 23.99 -2.71
N PHE A 151 4.69 22.82 -2.08
CA PHE A 151 3.43 22.17 -1.79
C PHE A 151 2.70 22.85 -0.63
N THR A 152 1.36 22.97 -0.76
CA THR A 152 0.50 23.41 0.34
C THR A 152 0.22 22.25 1.31
N GLU A 153 -0.25 22.55 2.52
CA GLU A 153 -0.65 21.51 3.49
C GLU A 153 -1.76 20.61 2.95
N GLU A 154 -2.70 21.17 2.18
CA GLU A 154 -3.79 20.41 1.56
C GLU A 154 -3.24 19.43 0.52
N GLN A 155 -2.27 19.86 -0.30
CA GLN A 155 -1.62 19.00 -1.29
C GLN A 155 -0.84 17.87 -0.62
N ILE A 156 -0.11 18.15 0.46
CA ILE A 156 0.62 17.13 1.23
C ILE A 156 -0.37 16.12 1.83
N LYS A 157 -1.45 16.58 2.47
CA LYS A 157 -2.50 15.70 3.00
C LYS A 157 -3.16 14.85 1.91
N ALA A 158 -3.44 15.44 0.74
CA ALA A 158 -4.00 14.71 -0.40
C ALA A 158 -3.06 13.63 -0.92
N PHE A 159 -1.75 13.90 -1.01
CA PHE A 159 -0.74 12.91 -1.38
C PHE A 159 -0.62 11.78 -0.34
N GLU A 160 -0.56 12.10 0.96
CA GLU A 160 -0.54 11.10 2.02
C GLU A 160 -1.79 10.19 1.98
N GLN A 161 -2.96 10.77 1.72
CA GLN A 161 -4.19 10.02 1.53
C GLN A 161 -4.10 9.10 0.30
N ALA A 162 -3.57 9.59 -0.82
CA ALA A 162 -3.35 8.78 -2.03
C ALA A 162 -2.38 7.62 -1.76
N GLN A 163 -1.28 7.84 -1.02
CA GLN A 163 -0.36 6.78 -0.58
C GLN A 163 -1.05 5.75 0.29
N ARG A 164 -1.90 6.17 1.24
CA ARG A 164 -2.67 5.25 2.10
C ARG A 164 -3.66 4.41 1.30
N ILE A 165 -4.30 5.00 0.29
CA ILE A 165 -5.20 4.28 -0.63
C ILE A 165 -4.42 3.28 -1.48
N ALA A 166 -3.29 3.68 -2.04
CA ALA A 166 -2.41 2.82 -2.82
C ALA A 166 -1.77 1.71 -1.95
N GLY A 167 -1.51 1.98 -0.67
CA GLY A 167 -0.99 1.02 0.31
C GLY A 167 -2.02 0.02 0.81
N LYS A 168 -3.27 0.41 0.86
CA LYS A 168 -4.38 -0.53 0.90
C LYS A 168 -4.42 -1.15 -0.48
N LYS A 169 -3.65 -2.24 -0.69
CA LYS A 169 -3.75 -3.00 -1.93
C LYS A 169 -5.24 -3.14 -2.26
N LYS A 170 -5.74 -2.38 -3.24
CA LYS A 170 -6.71 -2.97 -4.14
C LYS A 170 -5.91 -4.12 -4.75
N PRO A 171 -6.24 -5.38 -4.48
CA PRO A 171 -5.60 -6.45 -5.22
C PRO A 171 -5.82 -6.05 -6.67
N ALA A 172 -4.79 -6.09 -7.51
CA ALA A 172 -4.98 -6.04 -8.93
C ALA A 172 -6.16 -6.97 -9.18
N ALA A 173 -7.23 -6.44 -9.77
CA ALA A 173 -8.38 -7.26 -10.12
C ALA A 173 -7.79 -8.38 -10.96
N ILE A 174 -7.56 -9.53 -10.34
CA ILE A 174 -7.19 -10.72 -11.07
C ILE A 174 -8.45 -10.99 -11.85
N PRO A 175 -8.45 -10.90 -13.20
CA PRO A 175 -9.59 -11.30 -13.99
C PRO A 175 -9.83 -12.76 -13.61
N THR A 176 -10.82 -13.02 -12.76
CA THR A 176 -11.22 -14.40 -12.52
C THR A 176 -12.38 -14.64 -13.44
N ASP A 177 -12.20 -15.55 -14.38
CA ASP A 177 -13.31 -16.11 -15.18
C ASP A 177 -14.41 -16.67 -14.25
N ASP A 178 -14.08 -16.86 -12.96
CA ASP A 178 -14.94 -17.35 -11.90
C ASP A 178 -15.86 -16.27 -11.29
N LEU A 179 -15.68 -14.97 -11.54
CA LEU A 179 -16.50 -13.93 -10.93
C LEU A 179 -18.01 -14.08 -11.21
N PRO A 180 -18.45 -14.44 -12.43
CA PRO A 180 -19.87 -14.75 -12.68
C PRO A 180 -20.37 -15.94 -11.84
N ILE A 181 -19.55 -16.98 -11.69
CA ILE A 181 -19.86 -18.19 -10.90
C ILE A 181 -20.05 -17.81 -9.43
N VAL A 182 -19.13 -17.01 -8.89
CA VAL A 182 -19.15 -16.56 -7.49
C VAL A 182 -20.35 -15.65 -7.21
N LYS A 183 -20.70 -14.77 -8.14
CA LYS A 183 -21.91 -13.94 -8.04
C LYS A 183 -23.18 -14.81 -8.04
N GLN A 184 -23.27 -15.78 -8.94
CA GLN A 184 -24.40 -16.69 -9.02
C GLN A 184 -24.52 -17.53 -7.75
N LEU A 185 -23.42 -18.05 -7.21
CA LEU A 185 -23.40 -18.79 -5.93
C LEU A 185 -24.05 -17.98 -4.80
N LEU A 186 -23.73 -16.68 -4.69
CA LEU A 186 -24.30 -15.82 -3.64
C LEU A 186 -25.80 -15.55 -3.88
N LEU A 187 -26.21 -15.34 -5.13
CA LEU A 187 -27.62 -15.14 -5.48
C LEU A 187 -28.43 -16.42 -5.21
N ASP A 188 -27.92 -17.59 -5.56
CA ASP A 188 -28.55 -18.88 -5.29
C ASP A 188 -28.70 -19.13 -3.78
N PHE A 189 -27.68 -18.74 -2.99
CA PHE A 189 -27.76 -18.79 -1.55
C PHE A 189 -28.86 -17.87 -1.00
N PHE A 190 -28.98 -16.64 -1.48
CA PHE A 190 -30.03 -15.71 -1.05
C PHE A 190 -31.44 -16.25 -1.39
N ALA A 191 -31.61 -16.80 -2.58
CA ALA A 191 -32.87 -17.41 -2.97
C ALA A 191 -33.23 -18.59 -2.08
N ALA A 192 -32.29 -19.51 -1.85
CA ALA A 192 -32.50 -20.68 -1.00
C ALA A 192 -32.77 -20.31 0.46
N MET A 193 -32.11 -19.29 0.98
CA MET A 193 -32.37 -18.82 2.34
C MET A 193 -33.71 -18.11 2.47
N THR A 194 -34.15 -17.37 1.46
CA THR A 194 -35.49 -16.77 1.41
C THR A 194 -36.59 -17.83 1.42
N GLU A 195 -36.42 -18.91 0.64
CA GLU A 195 -37.34 -20.07 0.63
C GLU A 195 -37.34 -20.78 1.99
N TRP A 196 -36.16 -20.96 2.58
CA TRP A 196 -36.04 -21.56 3.92
C TRP A 196 -36.71 -20.71 5.02
N GLU A 197 -36.56 -19.40 5.01
CA GLU A 197 -37.21 -18.49 5.97
C GLU A 197 -38.75 -18.60 5.85
N ALA A 198 -39.26 -18.64 4.62
CA ALA A 198 -40.70 -18.84 4.38
C ALA A 198 -41.19 -20.22 4.80
N PHE A 199 -40.36 -21.25 4.71
CA PHE A 199 -40.65 -22.61 5.19
C PHE A 199 -40.59 -22.63 6.74
N ALA A 200 -39.58 -22.06 7.36
CA ALA A 200 -39.44 -22.04 8.80
C ALA A 200 -40.63 -21.37 9.47
N ALA A 201 -41.08 -20.24 8.98
CA ALA A 201 -42.22 -19.51 9.51
C ALA A 201 -43.56 -20.27 9.48
N LYS A 202 -43.63 -21.37 8.76
CA LYS A 202 -44.84 -22.21 8.69
C LYS A 202 -44.75 -23.50 9.51
N ASN A 203 -43.55 -23.83 9.97
CA ASN A 203 -43.26 -25.14 10.56
C ASN A 203 -42.53 -25.08 11.90
N ASP A 204 -42.32 -23.90 12.51
CA ASP A 204 -41.57 -23.73 13.78
C ASP A 204 -42.48 -23.82 15.03
N ASP A 205 -43.77 -24.07 14.85
CA ASP A 205 -44.76 -24.14 15.95
C ASP A 205 -44.77 -25.49 16.69
N THR A 206 -44.01 -26.50 16.21
CA THR A 206 -43.96 -27.82 16.80
C THR A 206 -42.54 -28.34 16.92
N GLU A 207 -42.25 -29.19 17.91
CA GLU A 207 -40.91 -29.78 18.11
C GLU A 207 -40.44 -30.57 16.87
N GLU A 208 -41.31 -31.30 16.20
CA GLU A 208 -41.01 -32.01 14.95
C GLU A 208 -40.72 -31.02 13.79
N GLY A 209 -41.48 -29.93 13.73
CA GLY A 209 -41.30 -28.86 12.75
C GLY A 209 -39.98 -28.12 12.96
N GLU A 210 -39.62 -27.77 14.22
CA GLU A 210 -38.34 -27.15 14.56
C GLU A 210 -37.16 -28.01 14.12
N LEU A 211 -37.19 -29.33 14.36
CA LEU A 211 -36.15 -30.27 13.92
C LEU A 211 -36.00 -30.27 12.39
N LEU A 212 -37.10 -30.26 11.65
CA LEU A 212 -37.10 -30.24 10.19
C LEU A 212 -36.55 -28.90 9.64
N VAL A 213 -36.90 -27.79 10.28
CA VAL A 213 -36.37 -26.45 9.96
C VAL A 213 -34.87 -26.40 10.17
N GLU A 214 -34.38 -26.97 11.28
CA GLU A 214 -32.93 -27.05 11.59
C GLU A 214 -32.19 -27.93 10.57
N GLU A 215 -32.72 -29.10 10.24
CA GLU A 215 -32.09 -30.01 9.27
C GLU A 215 -31.94 -29.35 7.89
N LYS A 216 -33.01 -28.70 7.41
CA LYS A 216 -32.98 -27.97 6.14
C LYS A 216 -31.99 -26.82 6.16
N CYS A 217 -31.86 -26.06 7.25
CA CYS A 217 -30.90 -25.00 7.40
C CYS A 217 -29.44 -25.54 7.32
N LYS A 218 -29.18 -26.64 8.03
CA LYS A 218 -27.86 -27.31 8.01
C LYS A 218 -27.52 -27.79 6.59
N ALA A 219 -28.45 -28.37 5.87
CA ALA A 219 -28.24 -28.81 4.49
C ALA A 219 -27.90 -27.64 3.55
N LEU A 220 -28.58 -26.49 3.68
CA LEU A 220 -28.27 -25.29 2.91
C LEU A 220 -26.84 -24.77 3.23
N PHE A 221 -26.47 -24.72 4.50
CA PHE A 221 -25.12 -24.27 4.88
C PHE A 221 -24.04 -25.23 4.39
N GLN A 222 -24.25 -26.53 4.43
CA GLN A 222 -23.32 -27.53 3.83
C GLN A 222 -23.16 -27.31 2.33
N LYS A 223 -24.25 -26.98 1.62
CA LYS A 223 -24.19 -26.73 0.19
C LYS A 223 -23.44 -25.46 -0.18
N TYR A 224 -23.71 -24.35 0.48
CA TYR A 224 -23.25 -23.03 0.07
C TYR A 224 -22.09 -22.46 0.89
N CYS A 225 -21.91 -22.88 2.14
CA CYS A 225 -20.97 -22.29 3.08
C CYS A 225 -19.79 -23.22 3.38
N THR A 226 -18.72 -22.65 3.96
CA THR A 226 -17.61 -23.43 4.53
C THR A 226 -18.03 -24.10 5.84
N ASP A 227 -17.29 -25.14 6.27
CA ASP A 227 -17.49 -25.87 7.54
C ASP A 227 -17.11 -25.03 8.77
N LYS A 228 -16.89 -23.73 8.62
CA LYS A 228 -16.50 -22.82 9.69
C LYS A 228 -17.59 -22.80 10.76
N ARG A 229 -17.22 -23.04 12.03
CA ARG A 229 -18.13 -22.93 13.15
C ARG A 229 -18.64 -21.50 13.32
N ARG A 230 -19.96 -21.32 13.46
CA ARG A 230 -20.66 -20.03 13.56
C ARG A 230 -21.46 -19.93 14.85
N ALA A 231 -20.80 -20.16 16.02
CA ALA A 231 -21.46 -20.16 17.32
C ALA A 231 -22.38 -18.95 17.51
N GLY A 232 -23.63 -19.20 17.82
CA GLY A 232 -24.68 -18.17 17.97
C GLY A 232 -25.26 -17.63 16.65
N TYR A 233 -24.84 -18.18 15.49
CA TYR A 233 -25.36 -17.86 14.16
C TYR A 233 -25.80 -19.13 13.45
N ARG A 234 -26.52 -18.98 12.31
CA ARG A 234 -26.94 -20.13 11.50
C ARG A 234 -25.73 -20.94 11.03
N PRO A 235 -25.83 -22.26 10.95
CA PRO A 235 -26.98 -23.11 11.29
C PRO A 235 -27.04 -23.51 12.77
N GLU A 236 -26.17 -23.02 13.64
CA GLU A 236 -26.12 -23.41 15.06
C GLU A 236 -27.11 -22.64 15.91
N GLY A 237 -27.52 -21.44 15.46
CA GLY A 237 -28.59 -20.63 16.08
C GLY A 237 -29.65 -20.30 15.04
N ILE A 238 -30.84 -20.86 15.19
CA ILE A 238 -31.93 -20.66 14.22
C ILE A 238 -32.73 -19.43 14.61
N HIS A 239 -32.32 -18.28 14.09
CA HIS A 239 -33.12 -17.07 14.17
C HIS A 239 -33.49 -16.62 12.76
N PHE A 240 -34.77 -16.38 12.52
CA PHE A 240 -35.25 -15.81 11.27
C PHE A 240 -36.25 -14.69 11.56
N SER A 241 -36.41 -13.78 10.62
CA SER A 241 -37.37 -12.70 10.71
C SER A 241 -38.10 -12.60 9.39
N LEU A 242 -39.43 -12.67 9.45
CA LEU A 242 -40.30 -12.46 8.28
C LEU A 242 -40.72 -10.98 8.14
N ASN A 243 -40.25 -10.10 8.98
CA ASN A 243 -40.53 -8.68 8.83
C ASN A 243 -40.14 -8.25 7.42
N GLU A 244 -41.13 -7.83 6.62
CA GLU A 244 -40.97 -7.34 5.24
C GLU A 244 -40.40 -8.38 4.22
N GLY A 245 -40.56 -9.69 4.46
CA GLY A 245 -40.25 -10.75 3.51
C GLY A 245 -38.91 -11.45 3.66
N GLY A 246 -38.28 -11.35 4.85
CA GLY A 246 -37.08 -12.12 5.21
C GLY A 246 -35.78 -11.33 5.13
N THR A 247 -34.71 -11.93 5.67
CA THR A 247 -33.39 -11.29 5.82
C THR A 247 -32.65 -11.13 4.47
N TYR A 248 -32.87 -12.03 3.49
CA TYR A 248 -32.06 -12.11 2.27
C TYR A 248 -32.78 -11.64 1.00
N ARG A 249 -34.08 -11.36 1.07
CA ARG A 249 -34.94 -11.13 -0.08
C ARG A 249 -34.50 -10.01 -1.01
N ALA A 250 -33.99 -8.94 -0.50
CA ALA A 250 -33.79 -7.70 -1.25
C ALA A 250 -32.31 -7.33 -1.46
N HIS A 251 -31.38 -8.26 -1.26
CA HIS A 251 -29.97 -8.00 -1.47
C HIS A 251 -29.61 -7.91 -2.94
N GLN A 252 -28.94 -6.81 -3.33
CA GLN A 252 -28.36 -6.62 -4.66
C GLN A 252 -26.84 -6.60 -4.54
N ILE A 253 -26.14 -7.26 -5.46
CA ILE A 253 -24.67 -7.19 -5.54
C ILE A 253 -24.30 -5.86 -6.19
N ILE A 254 -23.64 -4.98 -5.44
CA ILE A 254 -23.27 -3.63 -5.88
C ILE A 254 -21.81 -3.52 -6.30
N ASP A 255 -20.90 -4.35 -5.77
CA ASP A 255 -19.47 -4.33 -6.10
C ASP A 255 -18.83 -5.70 -5.80
N SER A 256 -17.58 -5.86 -6.23
CA SER A 256 -16.77 -7.05 -5.97
C SER A 256 -15.30 -6.72 -5.81
N GLU A 257 -14.61 -7.42 -4.91
CA GLU A 257 -13.17 -7.26 -4.68
C GLU A 257 -12.48 -8.63 -4.67
N THR A 258 -11.63 -8.89 -5.67
CA THR A 258 -10.80 -10.09 -5.70
C THR A 258 -9.56 -9.89 -4.84
N VAL A 259 -9.45 -10.59 -3.71
CA VAL A 259 -8.31 -10.51 -2.78
C VAL A 259 -7.16 -11.41 -3.22
N THR A 260 -7.49 -12.63 -3.66
CA THR A 260 -6.55 -13.59 -4.26
C THR A 260 -7.30 -14.44 -5.28
N LYS A 261 -6.60 -15.28 -6.06
CA LYS A 261 -7.23 -16.25 -6.99
C LYS A 261 -8.25 -17.18 -6.33
N ASN A 262 -8.23 -17.31 -4.99
CA ASN A 262 -9.10 -18.19 -4.21
C ASN A 262 -9.94 -17.42 -3.18
N LYS A 263 -10.02 -16.06 -3.26
CA LYS A 263 -10.67 -15.25 -2.24
C LYS A 263 -11.27 -13.99 -2.84
N ILE A 264 -12.58 -13.83 -2.74
CA ILE A 264 -13.36 -12.73 -3.30
C ILE A 264 -14.29 -12.17 -2.22
N TYR A 265 -14.38 -10.83 -2.09
CA TYR A 265 -15.49 -10.18 -1.44
C TYR A 265 -16.54 -9.79 -2.46
N LEU A 266 -17.82 -10.07 -2.19
CA LEU A 266 -18.96 -9.48 -2.86
C LEU A 266 -19.64 -8.49 -1.90
N TYR A 267 -19.84 -7.29 -2.37
CA TYR A 267 -20.54 -6.24 -1.63
C TYR A 267 -21.99 -6.22 -2.05
N THR A 268 -22.89 -6.19 -1.08
CA THR A 268 -24.33 -6.15 -1.34
C THR A 268 -24.98 -5.02 -0.56
N GLN A 269 -26.13 -4.61 -1.04
CA GLN A 269 -26.98 -3.63 -0.39
C GLN A 269 -28.41 -4.17 -0.40
N ASN A 270 -29.12 -3.99 0.72
CA ASN A 270 -30.53 -4.34 0.82
C ASN A 270 -31.43 -3.13 0.52
N ASP A 271 -32.74 -3.31 0.59
CA ASP A 271 -33.75 -2.28 0.33
C ASP A 271 -33.84 -1.18 1.42
N ARG A 272 -33.09 -1.33 2.52
CA ARG A 272 -32.94 -0.33 3.62
C ARG A 272 -31.61 0.42 3.54
N ASP A 273 -30.90 0.33 2.42
CA ASP A 273 -29.57 0.90 2.25
C ASP A 273 -28.48 0.30 3.17
N ASP A 274 -28.76 -0.77 3.89
CA ASP A 274 -27.75 -1.48 4.66
C ASP A 274 -26.75 -2.16 3.74
N GLN A 275 -25.47 -1.95 4.00
CA GLN A 275 -24.39 -2.55 3.21
C GLN A 275 -23.77 -3.74 3.92
N PHE A 276 -23.52 -4.79 3.15
CA PHE A 276 -22.89 -6.02 3.58
C PHE A 276 -21.76 -6.40 2.64
N ARG A 277 -20.81 -7.17 3.15
CA ARG A 277 -19.85 -7.87 2.30
C ARG A 277 -19.75 -9.33 2.70
N PHE A 278 -19.79 -10.17 1.68
CA PHE A 278 -19.67 -11.61 1.82
C PHE A 278 -18.27 -12.03 1.37
N LEU A 279 -17.57 -12.76 2.23
CA LEU A 279 -16.32 -13.38 1.89
C LEU A 279 -16.59 -14.74 1.28
N ILE A 280 -16.14 -14.93 0.04
CA ILE A 280 -16.28 -16.20 -0.68
C ILE A 280 -14.87 -16.70 -0.96
N ILE A 281 -14.62 -17.96 -0.60
CA ILE A 281 -13.31 -18.60 -0.77
C ILE A 281 -13.44 -19.86 -1.61
N ARG A 282 -12.36 -20.20 -2.34
CA ARG A 282 -12.26 -21.46 -3.07
C ARG A 282 -11.50 -22.45 -2.19
N LYS A 283 -12.17 -23.54 -1.82
CA LYS A 283 -11.65 -24.64 -1.02
C LYS A 283 -11.92 -25.95 -1.76
N ASP A 284 -10.92 -26.78 -1.91
CA ASP A 284 -11.02 -28.10 -2.59
C ASP A 284 -11.63 -28.03 -4.01
N GLY A 285 -11.36 -26.92 -4.71
CA GLY A 285 -11.85 -26.67 -6.07
C GLY A 285 -13.21 -25.99 -6.14
N GLU A 286 -13.97 -25.90 -5.06
CA GLU A 286 -15.31 -25.31 -5.00
C GLU A 286 -15.31 -23.93 -4.33
N TRP A 287 -16.16 -23.02 -4.82
CA TRP A 287 -16.42 -21.75 -4.18
C TRP A 287 -17.46 -21.90 -3.07
N LYS A 288 -17.18 -21.37 -1.88
CA LYS A 288 -18.05 -21.41 -0.70
C LYS A 288 -18.06 -20.06 0.03
N ILE A 289 -19.19 -19.72 0.61
CA ILE A 289 -19.34 -18.52 1.45
C ILE A 289 -18.68 -18.82 2.80
N ASP A 290 -17.69 -17.99 3.20
CA ASP A 290 -16.93 -18.16 4.44
C ASP A 290 -17.39 -17.23 5.56
N ASP A 291 -17.68 -15.97 5.24
CA ASP A 291 -18.04 -14.95 6.25
C ASP A 291 -18.96 -13.88 5.68
N CYS A 292 -19.67 -13.20 6.57
CA CYS A 292 -20.47 -12.02 6.28
C CYS A 292 -20.14 -10.90 7.27
N GLN A 293 -20.09 -9.67 6.77
CA GLN A 293 -19.88 -8.47 7.60
C GLN A 293 -20.87 -7.38 7.17
N ARG A 294 -21.38 -6.62 8.14
CA ARG A 294 -22.22 -5.43 7.93
C ARG A 294 -21.38 -4.17 8.08
N HIS A 295 -21.68 -3.15 7.30
CA HIS A 295 -21.05 -1.84 7.41
C HIS A 295 -21.83 -0.98 8.43
N ASP A 296 -21.15 -0.61 9.54
CA ASP A 296 -21.66 0.31 10.54
C ASP A 296 -20.49 1.16 11.07
N GLY A 297 -20.21 2.27 10.40
CA GLY A 297 -18.99 3.05 10.64
C GLY A 297 -17.67 2.31 10.34
N GLY A 298 -17.74 1.01 9.98
CA GLY A 298 -16.67 0.06 9.63
C GLY A 298 -17.27 -1.31 9.39
N TRP A 299 -16.43 -2.26 8.88
CA TRP A 299 -16.88 -3.63 8.64
C TRP A 299 -16.84 -4.45 9.93
N THR A 300 -18.00 -4.79 10.47
CA THR A 300 -18.17 -5.62 11.67
C THR A 300 -18.71 -7.00 11.31
N LYS A 301 -18.34 -8.03 12.08
CA LYS A 301 -18.84 -9.39 11.86
C LYS A 301 -20.37 -9.41 11.98
N TYR A 302 -21.01 -10.03 11.01
CA TYR A 302 -22.46 -10.22 10.96
C TYR A 302 -22.77 -11.71 10.75
N GLY A 303 -23.87 -12.19 11.36
CA GLY A 303 -24.30 -13.57 11.18
C GLY A 303 -24.82 -13.85 9.76
N LEU A 304 -24.49 -15.02 9.24
CA LEU A 304 -25.15 -15.56 8.03
C LEU A 304 -26.53 -16.10 8.41
#